data_39078bddbb037227ff25b6af628cf981
#
_entry.id   39078bddbb037227ff25b6af628cf981
#
_cell.length_a   1.000
_cell.length_b   1.000
_cell.length_c   1.000
_cell.angle_alpha   90.00
_cell.angle_beta   90.00
_cell.angle_gamma   90.00
#
_symmetry.space_group_name_H-M   'P 1'
#
loop_
_entity.id
_entity.type
_entity.pdbx_description
1 polymer ?
#
loop_
_entity_poly.entity_id
_entity_poly.type
_entity_poly.pdbx_seq_one_letter_code
_entity_poly.pdbx_strand_id
1 'polypeptide(L)'
;MNKILEEDALQIIKENKQLKDLKNTNFMITGASGMVGIYFVNTLLVLNEKYDYNINLYLVIRNKSKLPKYVLDNKNVHLIEQDVTQPINCDKDIDYIVHAAGPASPLIMKEKPVETNFANTLGTANTLMYAKDHNCKGYLFISSREIYGQPEEGQEFFYEDGKLGQVDHLVPRNGYAEGKKAAENMCAGFKDEYGLNTKAVRLAHTYGPGMTIDDGRVQADFLNNVVHNENIVLKSKGEAVRTYTYIADAVNAMFKVLLHSKDIVYNIADENCKTSIRELAETMVDIYPERGLKLVFDIPEEQKNDGTASFTLGILSTDKIRKELGWVPKYSIHDGFKRTIDYLESELKKEKPKTLKRKVQ
;
A
#
# COMPACT_ATOMS: atom_id res chain seq x y z
N MET A 1 -17.14 -9.24 5.60
CA MET A 1 -15.68 -9.08 5.44
C MET A 1 -15.03 -10.46 5.36
N ASN A 2 -13.86 -10.59 4.69
CA ASN A 2 -13.05 -11.82 4.74
C ASN A 2 -12.42 -11.97 6.13
N LYS A 3 -12.30 -13.21 6.63
CA LYS A 3 -11.76 -13.50 7.97
C LYS A 3 -10.34 -12.95 8.17
N ILE A 4 -9.48 -13.08 7.17
CA ILE A 4 -8.09 -12.57 7.24
C ILE A 4 -8.08 -11.04 7.37
N LEU A 5 -8.92 -10.33 6.61
CA LEU A 5 -9.04 -8.87 6.71
C LEU A 5 -9.57 -8.43 8.08
N GLU A 6 -10.50 -9.19 8.67
CA GLU A 6 -11.01 -8.90 10.03
C GLU A 6 -9.95 -9.14 11.09
N GLU A 7 -9.20 -10.25 11.01
CA GLU A 7 -8.08 -10.55 11.93
C GLU A 7 -7.00 -9.48 11.84
N ASP A 8 -6.62 -9.04 10.64
CA ASP A 8 -5.64 -7.97 10.43
C ASP A 8 -6.12 -6.64 11.01
N ALA A 9 -7.40 -6.28 10.80
CA ALA A 9 -7.99 -5.08 11.39
C ALA A 9 -7.99 -5.13 12.91
N LEU A 10 -8.34 -6.28 13.52
CA LEU A 10 -8.29 -6.47 14.98
C LEU A 10 -6.85 -6.37 15.51
N GLN A 11 -5.85 -6.88 14.77
CA GLN A 11 -4.45 -6.72 15.16
C GLN A 11 -4.01 -5.26 15.12
N ILE A 12 -4.36 -4.50 14.06
CA ILE A 12 -4.10 -3.07 13.96
C ILE A 12 -4.72 -2.32 15.15
N ILE A 13 -5.97 -2.63 15.48
CA ILE A 13 -6.69 -2.00 16.61
C ILE A 13 -6.00 -2.30 17.93
N LYS A 14 -5.60 -3.54 18.16
CA LYS A 14 -4.90 -3.97 19.39
C LYS A 14 -3.58 -3.23 19.59
N GLU A 15 -2.83 -2.98 18.51
CA GLU A 15 -1.52 -2.31 18.54
C GLU A 15 -1.62 -0.78 18.63
N ASN A 16 -2.80 -0.20 18.39
CA ASN A 16 -3.04 1.25 18.38
C ASN A 16 -4.08 1.66 19.43
N LYS A 17 -3.68 1.74 20.69
CA LYS A 17 -4.59 2.16 21.79
C LYS A 17 -5.24 3.54 21.56
N GLN A 18 -4.61 4.37 20.73
CA GLN A 18 -5.05 5.74 20.45
C GLN A 18 -6.17 5.81 19.38
N LEU A 19 -6.50 4.69 18.74
CA LEU A 19 -7.68 4.65 17.86
C LEU A 19 -8.99 5.00 18.61
N LYS A 20 -8.98 4.96 19.96
CA LYS A 20 -10.11 5.44 20.77
C LYS A 20 -10.50 6.89 20.50
N ASP A 21 -9.54 7.73 20.04
CA ASP A 21 -9.75 9.14 19.77
C ASP A 21 -10.52 9.37 18.45
N LEU A 22 -10.79 8.31 17.69
CA LEU A 22 -11.53 8.35 16.42
C LEU A 22 -13.06 8.24 16.59
N LYS A 23 -13.54 8.09 17.81
CA LYS A 23 -14.99 7.96 18.07
C LYS A 23 -15.75 9.22 17.60
N ASN A 24 -16.85 9.01 16.85
CA ASN A 24 -17.69 10.07 16.28
C ASN A 24 -16.93 11.02 15.33
N THR A 25 -16.01 10.50 14.53
CA THR A 25 -15.25 11.28 13.54
C THR A 25 -15.69 10.96 12.12
N ASN A 26 -15.36 11.87 11.22
CA ASN A 26 -15.55 11.73 9.79
C ASN A 26 -14.19 11.52 9.12
N PHE A 27 -14.05 10.43 8.38
CA PHE A 27 -12.86 10.10 7.59
C PHE A 27 -13.13 10.24 6.10
N MET A 28 -12.28 10.93 5.38
CA MET A 28 -12.23 10.85 3.92
C MET A 28 -11.06 9.96 3.49
N ILE A 29 -11.34 8.98 2.61
CA ILE A 29 -10.31 8.09 2.06
C ILE A 29 -10.41 8.16 0.55
N THR A 30 -9.36 8.67 -0.11
CA THR A 30 -9.24 8.59 -1.55
C THR A 30 -8.52 7.31 -1.94
N GLY A 31 -8.87 6.72 -3.07
CA GLY A 31 -8.31 5.44 -3.47
C GLY A 31 -8.75 4.26 -2.58
N ALA A 32 -9.95 4.34 -2.00
CA ALA A 32 -10.48 3.37 -1.05
C ALA A 32 -10.61 1.93 -1.58
N SER A 33 -10.63 1.73 -2.90
CA SER A 33 -10.64 0.40 -3.52
C SER A 33 -9.24 -0.20 -3.74
N GLY A 34 -8.18 0.56 -3.51
CA GLY A 34 -6.79 0.07 -3.54
C GLY A 34 -6.42 -0.65 -2.24
N MET A 35 -5.31 -1.41 -2.25
CA MET A 35 -4.87 -2.22 -1.12
C MET A 35 -4.73 -1.40 0.18
N VAL A 36 -4.07 -0.25 0.17
CA VAL A 36 -3.93 0.61 1.36
C VAL A 36 -5.29 1.16 1.79
N GLY A 37 -6.07 1.73 0.85
CA GLY A 37 -7.37 2.34 1.16
C GLY A 37 -8.36 1.37 1.77
N ILE A 38 -8.47 0.15 1.22
CA ILE A 38 -9.40 -0.87 1.74
C ILE A 38 -9.03 -1.35 3.14
N TYR A 39 -7.73 -1.37 3.51
CA TYR A 39 -7.30 -1.71 4.86
C TYR A 39 -7.68 -0.64 5.88
N PHE A 40 -7.58 0.66 5.53
CA PHE A 40 -8.13 1.73 6.35
C PHE A 40 -9.64 1.58 6.52
N VAL A 41 -10.37 1.39 5.42
CA VAL A 41 -11.84 1.17 5.45
C VAL A 41 -12.18 0.01 6.38
N ASN A 42 -11.54 -1.14 6.22
CA ASN A 42 -11.82 -2.33 7.01
C ASN A 42 -11.55 -2.10 8.51
N THR A 43 -10.43 -1.48 8.86
CA THR A 43 -10.08 -1.19 10.26
C THR A 43 -11.12 -0.27 10.90
N LEU A 44 -11.54 0.80 10.21
CA LEU A 44 -12.52 1.74 10.70
C LEU A 44 -13.94 1.12 10.80
N LEU A 45 -14.30 0.22 9.86
CA LEU A 45 -15.56 -0.53 9.95
C LEU A 45 -15.57 -1.52 11.11
N VAL A 46 -14.45 -2.18 11.40
CA VAL A 46 -14.31 -3.07 12.57
C VAL A 46 -14.42 -2.27 13.87
N LEU A 47 -13.85 -1.06 13.94
CA LEU A 47 -14.04 -0.15 15.09
C LEU A 47 -15.53 0.19 15.29
N ASN A 48 -16.27 0.45 14.22
CA ASN A 48 -17.71 0.70 14.30
C ASN A 48 -18.48 -0.53 14.78
N GLU A 49 -18.19 -1.69 14.20
CA GLU A 49 -18.94 -2.94 14.45
C GLU A 49 -18.68 -3.52 15.83
N LYS A 50 -17.40 -3.56 16.25
CA LYS A 50 -16.99 -4.25 17.50
C LYS A 50 -16.93 -3.32 18.71
N TYR A 51 -16.75 -2.02 18.50
CA TYR A 51 -16.45 -1.07 19.59
C TYR A 51 -17.39 0.16 19.61
N ASP A 52 -18.38 0.21 18.72
CA ASP A 52 -19.39 1.27 18.64
C ASP A 52 -18.80 2.68 18.53
N TYR A 53 -17.87 2.86 17.55
CA TYR A 53 -17.17 4.13 17.37
C TYR A 53 -17.96 5.17 16.58
N ASN A 54 -18.92 4.77 15.75
CA ASN A 54 -19.73 5.67 14.94
C ASN A 54 -18.88 6.59 14.03
N ILE A 55 -17.91 6.02 13.33
CA ILE A 55 -17.05 6.73 12.37
C ILE A 55 -17.77 6.74 11.01
N ASN A 56 -17.91 7.90 10.38
CA ASN A 56 -18.42 8.02 9.02
C ASN A 56 -17.26 8.01 8.02
N LEU A 57 -17.40 7.24 6.93
CA LEU A 57 -16.38 7.06 5.91
C LEU A 57 -16.86 7.69 4.59
N TYR A 58 -16.19 8.73 4.13
CA TYR A 58 -16.40 9.40 2.86
C TYR A 58 -15.37 8.89 1.86
N LEU A 59 -15.79 8.01 0.94
CA LEU A 59 -14.87 7.30 0.04
C LEU A 59 -14.87 7.96 -1.34
N VAL A 60 -13.76 8.63 -1.68
CA VAL A 60 -13.56 9.24 -3.00
C VAL A 60 -13.03 8.17 -3.95
N ILE A 61 -13.84 7.78 -4.92
CA ILE A 61 -13.58 6.68 -5.85
C ILE A 61 -14.07 7.00 -7.27
N ARG A 62 -13.39 6.45 -8.28
CA ARG A 62 -13.81 6.59 -9.68
C ARG A 62 -14.85 5.55 -10.12
N ASN A 63 -14.87 4.41 -9.46
CA ASN A 63 -15.74 3.28 -9.81
C ASN A 63 -16.11 2.47 -8.57
N LYS A 64 -17.36 2.56 -8.13
CA LYS A 64 -17.87 1.86 -6.95
C LYS A 64 -17.92 0.33 -7.11
N SER A 65 -17.96 -0.19 -8.34
CA SER A 65 -17.98 -1.64 -8.56
C SER A 65 -16.70 -2.35 -8.08
N LYS A 66 -15.62 -1.60 -7.82
CA LYS A 66 -14.38 -2.11 -7.24
C LYS A 66 -14.42 -2.26 -5.72
N LEU A 67 -15.45 -1.74 -5.06
CA LEU A 67 -15.61 -1.90 -3.61
C LEU A 67 -16.40 -3.18 -3.30
N PRO A 68 -16.00 -3.91 -2.25
CA PRO A 68 -16.73 -5.07 -1.79
C PRO A 68 -18.16 -4.71 -1.34
N LYS A 69 -19.12 -5.62 -1.55
CA LYS A 69 -20.52 -5.41 -1.20
C LYS A 69 -20.73 -5.00 0.28
N TYR A 70 -20.00 -5.61 1.22
CA TYR A 70 -20.12 -5.26 2.64
C TYR A 70 -19.70 -3.81 2.97
N VAL A 71 -18.86 -3.18 2.12
CA VAL A 71 -18.53 -1.77 2.22
C VAL A 71 -19.66 -0.91 1.64
N LEU A 72 -20.16 -1.29 0.45
CA LEU A 72 -21.24 -0.57 -0.23
C LEU A 72 -22.54 -0.53 0.58
N ASP A 73 -22.87 -1.63 1.26
CA ASP A 73 -24.10 -1.78 2.04
C ASP A 73 -23.99 -1.22 3.47
N ASN A 74 -22.82 -0.67 3.88
CA ASN A 74 -22.62 -0.19 5.24
C ASN A 74 -23.17 1.23 5.42
N LYS A 75 -24.01 1.41 6.44
CA LYS A 75 -24.71 2.68 6.74
C LYS A 75 -23.77 3.88 7.04
N ASN A 76 -22.56 3.62 7.48
CA ASN A 76 -21.55 4.63 7.79
C ASN A 76 -20.65 4.96 6.58
N VAL A 77 -20.89 4.36 5.41
CA VAL A 77 -20.11 4.60 4.19
C VAL A 77 -20.89 5.51 3.25
N HIS A 78 -20.23 6.61 2.85
CA HIS A 78 -20.74 7.61 1.93
C HIS A 78 -19.81 7.67 0.71
N LEU A 79 -20.35 7.44 -0.48
CA LEU A 79 -19.57 7.40 -1.72
C LEU A 79 -19.52 8.77 -2.37
N ILE A 80 -18.33 9.21 -2.79
CA ILE A 80 -18.08 10.38 -3.61
C ILE A 80 -17.49 9.86 -4.93
N GLU A 81 -18.37 9.63 -5.92
CA GLU A 81 -17.94 9.10 -7.21
C GLU A 81 -17.34 10.19 -8.07
N GLN A 82 -16.03 10.39 -7.99
CA GLN A 82 -15.30 11.37 -8.79
C GLN A 82 -13.84 10.99 -9.01
N ASP A 83 -13.17 11.63 -9.97
CA ASP A 83 -11.73 11.60 -10.08
C ASP A 83 -11.12 12.61 -9.10
N VAL A 84 -10.07 12.20 -8.38
CA VAL A 84 -9.39 13.03 -7.37
C VAL A 84 -8.67 14.24 -8.00
N THR A 85 -8.44 14.23 -9.30
CA THR A 85 -7.88 15.38 -10.04
C THR A 85 -8.87 16.54 -10.20
N GLN A 86 -10.12 16.35 -9.81
CA GLN A 86 -11.12 17.40 -9.71
C GLN A 86 -11.24 17.90 -8.27
N PRO A 87 -11.64 19.15 -8.04
CA PRO A 87 -11.95 19.66 -6.69
C PRO A 87 -12.92 18.73 -5.96
N ILE A 88 -12.67 18.48 -4.68
CA ILE A 88 -13.47 17.51 -3.90
C ILE A 88 -14.89 18.06 -3.69
N ASN A 89 -15.86 17.33 -4.20
CA ASN A 89 -17.28 17.69 -4.07
C ASN A 89 -17.89 17.02 -2.83
N CYS A 90 -17.67 17.61 -1.67
CA CYS A 90 -18.22 17.16 -0.39
C CYS A 90 -18.49 18.39 0.48
N ASP A 91 -19.68 18.46 1.10
CA ASP A 91 -20.14 19.56 1.96
C ASP A 91 -20.00 19.28 3.46
N LYS A 92 -19.32 18.18 3.82
CA LYS A 92 -19.19 17.70 5.20
C LYS A 92 -17.85 18.10 5.78
N ASP A 93 -17.83 18.46 7.05
CA ASP A 93 -16.57 18.60 7.78
C ASP A 93 -15.95 17.24 7.99
N ILE A 94 -14.70 17.09 7.55
CA ILE A 94 -13.92 15.87 7.62
C ILE A 94 -12.81 16.06 8.65
N ASP A 95 -12.76 15.17 9.65
CA ASP A 95 -11.74 15.22 10.69
C ASP A 95 -10.37 14.72 10.19
N TYR A 96 -10.38 13.66 9.39
CA TYR A 96 -9.14 13.04 8.91
C TYR A 96 -9.24 12.68 7.43
N ILE A 97 -8.16 12.94 6.70
CA ILE A 97 -8.04 12.57 5.29
C ILE A 97 -6.87 11.61 5.11
N VAL A 98 -7.13 10.47 4.44
CA VAL A 98 -6.09 9.57 3.93
C VAL A 98 -6.10 9.65 2.42
N HIS A 99 -5.07 10.27 1.85
CA HIS A 99 -4.92 10.41 0.40
C HIS A 99 -4.05 9.27 -0.14
N ALA A 100 -4.73 8.17 -0.53
CA ALA A 100 -4.12 6.97 -1.10
C ALA A 100 -4.45 6.78 -2.60
N ALA A 101 -5.14 7.74 -3.23
CA ALA A 101 -5.40 7.69 -4.65
C ALA A 101 -4.13 7.95 -5.45
N GLY A 102 -3.85 7.08 -6.39
CA GLY A 102 -2.74 7.16 -7.32
C GLY A 102 -2.37 5.76 -7.82
N PRO A 103 -2.12 5.59 -9.12
CA PRO A 103 -1.62 4.32 -9.64
C PRO A 103 -0.26 3.99 -9.00
N ALA A 104 -0.11 2.75 -8.53
CA ALA A 104 1.13 2.24 -7.93
C ALA A 104 1.67 1.00 -8.65
N SER A 105 1.02 0.56 -9.74
CA SER A 105 1.49 -0.53 -10.61
C SER A 105 2.56 -0.01 -11.57
N PRO A 106 3.72 -0.68 -11.68
CA PRO A 106 4.76 -0.33 -12.65
C PRO A 106 4.25 -0.31 -14.09
N LEU A 107 3.32 -1.20 -14.43
CA LEU A 107 2.70 -1.26 -15.75
C LEU A 107 1.91 0.03 -16.05
N ILE A 108 1.04 0.45 -15.13
CA ILE A 108 0.24 1.66 -15.29
C ILE A 108 1.12 2.92 -15.32
N MET A 109 2.16 2.98 -14.49
CA MET A 109 3.13 4.10 -14.50
C MET A 109 3.79 4.26 -15.86
N LYS A 110 4.05 3.15 -16.57
CA LYS A 110 4.63 3.14 -17.91
C LYS A 110 3.61 3.51 -18.99
N GLU A 111 2.40 2.94 -18.92
CA GLU A 111 1.36 3.11 -19.94
C GLU A 111 0.62 4.46 -19.83
N LYS A 112 0.46 4.97 -18.59
CA LYS A 112 -0.32 6.17 -18.27
C LYS A 112 0.44 7.14 -17.37
N PRO A 113 1.62 7.62 -17.80
CA PRO A 113 2.47 8.47 -16.97
C PRO A 113 1.81 9.82 -16.61
N VAL A 114 1.02 10.41 -17.52
CA VAL A 114 0.32 11.68 -17.27
C VAL A 114 -0.75 11.52 -16.19
N GLU A 115 -1.62 10.50 -16.31
CA GLU A 115 -2.64 10.22 -15.30
C GLU A 115 -2.00 9.93 -13.93
N THR A 116 -0.88 9.22 -13.94
CA THR A 116 -0.12 8.90 -12.72
C THR A 116 0.42 10.16 -12.05
N ASN A 117 0.99 11.08 -12.83
CA ASN A 117 1.50 12.35 -12.32
C ASN A 117 0.36 13.22 -11.77
N PHE A 118 -0.74 13.39 -12.53
CA PHE A 118 -1.88 14.20 -12.13
C PHE A 118 -2.56 13.67 -10.85
N ALA A 119 -2.71 12.37 -10.70
CA ALA A 119 -3.27 11.80 -9.47
C ALA A 119 -2.42 12.17 -8.23
N ASN A 120 -1.08 12.18 -8.38
CA ASN A 120 -0.17 12.54 -7.29
C ASN A 120 -0.07 14.06 -7.06
N THR A 121 -0.19 14.90 -8.09
CA THR A 121 -0.04 16.36 -7.99
C THR A 121 -1.38 17.07 -7.81
N LEU A 122 -2.25 17.05 -8.82
CA LEU A 122 -3.58 17.69 -8.75
C LEU A 122 -4.45 17.05 -7.66
N GLY A 123 -4.41 15.70 -7.55
CA GLY A 123 -5.13 14.99 -6.51
C GLY A 123 -4.72 15.42 -5.10
N THR A 124 -3.41 15.58 -4.87
CA THR A 124 -2.90 16.07 -3.60
C THR A 124 -3.31 17.53 -3.37
N ALA A 125 -3.17 18.40 -4.37
CA ALA A 125 -3.57 19.81 -4.25
C ALA A 125 -5.06 19.93 -3.89
N ASN A 126 -5.95 19.22 -4.60
CA ASN A 126 -7.39 19.27 -4.35
C ASN A 126 -7.76 18.77 -2.93
N THR A 127 -7.15 17.69 -2.48
CA THR A 127 -7.42 17.15 -1.15
C THR A 127 -6.84 18.00 -0.03
N LEU A 128 -5.68 18.67 -0.23
CA LEU A 128 -5.10 19.62 0.72
C LEU A 128 -5.93 20.91 0.80
N MET A 129 -6.38 21.46 -0.33
CA MET A 129 -7.28 22.60 -0.34
C MET A 129 -8.57 22.31 0.43
N TYR A 130 -9.17 21.14 0.16
CA TYR A 130 -10.35 20.70 0.91
C TYR A 130 -10.05 20.60 2.41
N ALA A 131 -8.91 19.96 2.79
CA ALA A 131 -8.52 19.80 4.20
C ALA A 131 -8.36 21.16 4.91
N LYS A 132 -7.77 22.15 4.22
CA LYS A 132 -7.61 23.51 4.72
C LYS A 132 -8.96 24.20 4.92
N ASP A 133 -9.84 24.15 3.92
CA ASP A 133 -11.11 24.88 3.93
C ASP A 133 -12.11 24.30 4.96
N HIS A 134 -11.95 23.04 5.37
CA HIS A 134 -12.77 22.33 6.35
C HIS A 134 -12.07 22.08 7.71
N ASN A 135 -10.95 22.75 8.00
CA ASN A 135 -10.22 22.65 9.27
C ASN A 135 -9.93 21.21 9.71
N CYS A 136 -9.45 20.38 8.77
CA CYS A 136 -9.17 18.98 8.99
C CYS A 136 -8.13 18.78 10.12
N LYS A 137 -8.37 17.85 11.05
CA LYS A 137 -7.49 17.57 12.21
C LYS A 137 -6.20 16.86 11.82
N GLY A 138 -6.24 16.09 10.72
CA GLY A 138 -5.07 15.35 10.25
C GLY A 138 -5.22 14.91 8.80
N TYR A 139 -4.12 15.04 8.07
CA TYR A 139 -4.02 14.66 6.66
C TYR A 139 -2.82 13.71 6.46
N LEU A 140 -3.03 12.56 5.85
CA LEU A 140 -2.01 11.57 5.55
C LEU A 140 -1.88 11.36 4.04
N PHE A 141 -0.72 11.66 3.49
CA PHE A 141 -0.36 11.36 2.12
C PHE A 141 0.42 10.03 2.04
N ILE A 142 0.01 9.15 1.14
CA ILE A 142 0.72 7.89 0.88
C ILE A 142 1.77 8.14 -0.19
N SER A 143 3.01 8.35 0.25
CA SER A 143 4.19 8.51 -0.57
C SER A 143 4.86 7.17 -0.89
N SER A 144 6.08 7.18 -1.40
CA SER A 144 6.77 5.99 -1.88
C SER A 144 8.28 6.09 -1.65
N ARG A 145 8.94 4.93 -1.49
CA ARG A 145 10.40 4.85 -1.54
C ARG A 145 10.98 5.34 -2.88
N GLU A 146 10.22 5.34 -3.95
CA GLU A 146 10.72 5.74 -5.27
C GLU A 146 11.21 7.20 -5.32
N ILE A 147 10.78 8.04 -4.39
CA ILE A 147 11.29 9.42 -4.29
C ILE A 147 12.78 9.49 -3.98
N TYR A 148 13.34 8.46 -3.34
CA TYR A 148 14.76 8.40 -3.03
C TYR A 148 15.63 8.18 -4.27
N GLY A 149 15.05 7.64 -5.36
CA GLY A 149 15.80 7.32 -6.57
C GLY A 149 16.78 6.17 -6.34
N GLN A 150 17.93 6.28 -7.01
CA GLN A 150 19.02 5.31 -6.93
C GLN A 150 19.90 5.59 -5.70
N PRO A 151 20.31 4.55 -4.95
CA PRO A 151 21.31 4.75 -3.91
C PRO A 151 22.66 5.13 -4.50
N GLU A 152 23.43 5.92 -3.77
CA GLU A 152 24.83 6.16 -4.08
C GLU A 152 25.65 4.87 -3.84
N GLU A 153 26.86 4.78 -4.41
CA GLU A 153 27.74 3.64 -4.18
C GLU A 153 28.05 3.49 -2.67
N GLY A 154 27.79 2.30 -2.13
CA GLY A 154 27.95 2.02 -0.70
C GLY A 154 26.80 2.49 0.19
N GLN A 155 25.80 3.15 -0.35
CA GLN A 155 24.62 3.56 0.43
C GLN A 155 23.65 2.38 0.60
N GLU A 156 23.56 1.83 1.79
CA GLU A 156 22.62 0.75 2.12
C GLU A 156 21.25 1.29 2.55
N PHE A 157 21.21 2.36 3.34
CA PHE A 157 19.98 2.90 3.92
C PHE A 157 19.60 4.29 3.42
N PHE A 158 18.30 4.52 3.30
CA PHE A 158 17.70 5.83 3.10
C PHE A 158 17.01 6.30 4.38
N TYR A 159 17.32 7.51 4.80
CA TYR A 159 16.77 8.19 5.96
C TYR A 159 15.83 9.33 5.53
N GLU A 160 14.89 9.73 6.40
CA GLU A 160 13.89 10.75 6.08
C GLU A 160 14.49 12.16 5.89
N ASP A 161 15.58 12.45 6.56
CA ASP A 161 16.36 13.70 6.49
C ASP A 161 17.51 13.63 5.47
N GLY A 162 17.67 12.49 4.82
CA GLY A 162 18.71 12.26 3.83
C GLY A 162 18.44 12.96 2.50
N LYS A 163 19.50 13.11 1.70
CA LYS A 163 19.39 13.62 0.34
C LYS A 163 18.58 12.63 -0.52
N LEU A 164 17.74 13.17 -1.37
CA LEU A 164 17.06 12.38 -2.40
C LEU A 164 18.05 12.10 -3.53
N GLY A 165 18.13 10.85 -3.98
CA GLY A 165 18.95 10.45 -5.11
C GLY A 165 18.41 11.00 -6.43
N GLN A 166 19.23 10.87 -7.47
CA GLN A 166 18.86 11.35 -8.79
C GLN A 166 17.82 10.44 -9.43
N VAL A 167 16.82 11.07 -10.03
CA VAL A 167 15.84 10.44 -10.90
C VAL A 167 15.85 11.22 -12.20
N ASP A 168 16.01 10.54 -13.34
CA ASP A 168 15.90 11.22 -14.64
C ASP A 168 14.43 11.65 -14.87
N HIS A 169 14.16 12.93 -14.65
CA HIS A 169 12.83 13.50 -14.73
C HIS A 169 12.24 13.55 -16.14
N LEU A 170 13.06 13.37 -17.19
CA LEU A 170 12.60 13.32 -18.57
C LEU A 170 12.13 11.92 -19.00
N VAL A 171 12.40 10.90 -18.20
CA VAL A 171 11.83 9.57 -18.42
C VAL A 171 10.37 9.56 -17.96
N PRO A 172 9.37 9.38 -18.84
CA PRO A 172 7.94 9.53 -18.49
C PRO A 172 7.48 8.69 -17.30
N ARG A 173 7.99 7.47 -17.15
CA ARG A 173 7.70 6.57 -16.01
C ARG A 173 8.07 7.19 -14.67
N ASN A 174 9.09 8.01 -14.62
CA ASN A 174 9.58 8.66 -13.40
C ASN A 174 8.67 9.81 -12.93
N GLY A 175 7.67 10.21 -13.72
CA GLY A 175 6.61 11.11 -13.29
C GLY A 175 5.87 10.64 -12.03
N TYR A 176 5.91 9.34 -11.71
CA TYR A 176 5.43 8.83 -10.42
C TYR A 176 6.27 9.34 -9.25
N ALA A 177 7.59 9.15 -9.30
CA ALA A 177 8.49 9.60 -8.23
C ALA A 177 8.49 11.13 -8.09
N GLU A 178 8.52 11.86 -9.22
CA GLU A 178 8.48 13.32 -9.23
C GLU A 178 7.14 13.87 -8.70
N GLY A 179 6.02 13.25 -9.08
CA GLY A 179 4.71 13.60 -8.55
C GLY A 179 4.61 13.38 -7.03
N LYS A 180 5.20 12.28 -6.51
CA LYS A 180 5.27 12.02 -5.06
C LYS A 180 6.14 13.04 -4.33
N LYS A 181 7.29 13.45 -4.89
CA LYS A 181 8.13 14.52 -4.32
C LYS A 181 7.38 15.85 -4.27
N ALA A 182 6.71 16.23 -5.36
CA ALA A 182 5.90 17.45 -5.41
C ALA A 182 4.77 17.42 -4.37
N ALA A 183 4.10 16.28 -4.18
CA ALA A 183 3.05 16.10 -3.20
C ALA A 183 3.55 16.23 -1.76
N GLU A 184 4.71 15.65 -1.41
CA GLU A 184 5.35 15.85 -0.10
C GLU A 184 5.71 17.31 0.15
N ASN A 185 6.21 18.00 -0.88
CA ASN A 185 6.50 19.43 -0.79
C ASN A 185 5.23 20.26 -0.57
N MET A 186 4.12 19.95 -1.25
CA MET A 186 2.82 20.57 -0.98
C MET A 186 2.36 20.32 0.48
N CYS A 187 2.49 19.09 0.98
CA CYS A 187 2.18 18.80 2.39
C CYS A 187 2.98 19.69 3.35
N ALA A 188 4.29 19.87 3.08
CA ALA A 188 5.15 20.75 3.88
C ALA A 188 4.69 22.22 3.78
N GLY A 189 4.40 22.72 2.58
CA GLY A 189 3.91 24.08 2.36
C GLY A 189 2.59 24.36 3.08
N PHE A 190 1.61 23.45 2.99
CA PHE A 190 0.32 23.60 3.68
C PHE A 190 0.45 23.55 5.21
N LYS A 191 1.42 22.80 5.73
CA LYS A 191 1.74 22.84 7.16
C LYS A 191 2.33 24.17 7.58
N ASP A 192 3.27 24.68 6.82
CA ASP A 192 3.99 25.93 7.12
C ASP A 192 3.08 27.16 6.98
N GLU A 193 2.34 27.27 5.85
CA GLU A 193 1.55 28.46 5.52
C GLU A 193 0.19 28.50 6.25
N TYR A 194 -0.46 27.34 6.42
CA TYR A 194 -1.83 27.28 6.97
C TYR A 194 -1.92 26.54 8.31
N GLY A 195 -0.82 26.00 8.85
CA GLY A 195 -0.82 25.22 10.08
C GLY A 195 -1.54 23.87 9.96
N LEU A 196 -1.80 23.38 8.73
CA LEU A 196 -2.50 22.12 8.52
C LEU A 196 -1.64 20.94 8.99
N ASN A 197 -2.21 20.04 9.78
CA ASN A 197 -1.51 18.88 10.32
C ASN A 197 -1.31 17.79 9.25
N THR A 198 -0.41 18.04 8.30
CA THR A 198 -0.09 17.14 7.19
C THR A 198 1.00 16.16 7.54
N LYS A 199 0.87 14.93 7.05
CA LYS A 199 1.84 13.83 7.16
C LYS A 199 2.02 13.15 5.82
N ALA A 200 3.20 12.57 5.61
CA ALA A 200 3.49 11.70 4.48
C ALA A 200 4.22 10.44 4.94
N VAL A 201 3.90 9.31 4.33
CA VAL A 201 4.57 8.03 4.61
C VAL A 201 5.18 7.47 3.33
N ARG A 202 6.47 7.16 3.37
CA ARG A 202 7.22 6.57 2.27
C ARG A 202 7.21 5.06 2.41
N LEU A 203 6.43 4.39 1.56
CA LEU A 203 6.28 2.94 1.61
C LEU A 203 7.30 2.20 0.76
N ALA A 204 7.86 1.10 1.29
CA ALA A 204 8.67 0.15 0.52
C ALA A 204 7.93 -1.18 0.37
N HIS A 205 7.87 -1.71 -0.87
CA HIS A 205 7.39 -3.05 -1.28
C HIS A 205 6.28 -3.64 -0.39
N THR A 206 5.24 -2.85 -0.15
CA THR A 206 4.08 -3.30 0.63
C THR A 206 3.28 -4.33 -0.16
N TYR A 207 2.90 -5.43 0.49
CA TYR A 207 2.16 -6.55 -0.07
C TYR A 207 1.11 -7.06 0.92
N GLY A 208 0.15 -7.84 0.42
CA GLY A 208 -0.86 -8.46 1.27
C GLY A 208 -2.20 -8.65 0.57
N PRO A 209 -3.25 -9.06 1.29
CA PRO A 209 -4.62 -9.14 0.78
C PRO A 209 -5.07 -7.83 0.11
N GLY A 210 -5.75 -7.94 -1.02
CA GLY A 210 -6.13 -6.79 -1.85
C GLY A 210 -5.07 -6.36 -2.85
N MET A 211 -3.90 -7.03 -2.88
CA MET A 211 -2.92 -6.86 -3.94
C MET A 211 -3.44 -7.48 -5.25
N THR A 212 -3.24 -6.76 -6.35
CA THR A 212 -3.55 -7.26 -7.69
C THR A 212 -2.41 -8.18 -8.15
N ILE A 213 -2.74 -9.39 -8.61
CA ILE A 213 -1.75 -10.43 -8.97
C ILE A 213 -1.22 -10.30 -10.41
N ASP A 214 -1.70 -9.34 -11.18
CA ASP A 214 -1.30 -9.03 -12.55
C ASP A 214 -0.77 -7.59 -12.68
N ASP A 215 -0.19 -7.05 -11.62
CA ASP A 215 0.27 -5.64 -11.59
C ASP A 215 1.71 -5.43 -12.10
N GLY A 216 2.38 -6.49 -12.53
CA GLY A 216 3.72 -6.46 -13.10
C GLY A 216 4.85 -6.41 -12.08
N ARG A 217 4.56 -6.69 -10.80
CA ARG A 217 5.59 -6.86 -9.76
C ARG A 217 5.94 -8.33 -9.60
N VAL A 218 7.22 -8.61 -9.37
CA VAL A 218 7.72 -9.99 -9.23
C VAL A 218 7.00 -10.79 -8.14
N GLN A 219 6.68 -10.18 -6.99
CA GLN A 219 5.93 -10.87 -5.94
C GLN A 219 4.47 -11.15 -6.32
N ALA A 220 3.88 -10.34 -7.20
CA ALA A 220 2.53 -10.58 -7.74
C ALA A 220 2.55 -11.80 -8.69
N ASP A 221 3.56 -11.90 -9.55
CA ASP A 221 3.73 -13.05 -10.45
C ASP A 221 3.91 -14.34 -9.65
N PHE A 222 4.74 -14.32 -8.58
CA PHE A 222 4.93 -15.48 -7.72
C PHE A 222 3.65 -15.88 -6.98
N LEU A 223 2.90 -14.91 -6.45
CA LEU A 223 1.59 -15.15 -5.85
C LEU A 223 0.63 -15.80 -6.85
N ASN A 224 0.61 -15.29 -8.08
CA ASN A 224 -0.23 -15.85 -9.15
C ASN A 224 0.14 -17.31 -9.42
N ASN A 225 1.43 -17.64 -9.56
CA ASN A 225 1.88 -19.01 -9.76
C ASN A 225 1.43 -19.93 -8.61
N VAL A 226 1.70 -19.57 -7.36
CA VAL A 226 1.37 -20.41 -6.20
C VAL A 226 -0.14 -20.63 -6.05
N VAL A 227 -0.95 -19.60 -6.23
CA VAL A 227 -2.42 -19.68 -6.14
C VAL A 227 -3.02 -20.58 -7.23
N HIS A 228 -2.36 -20.66 -8.39
CA HIS A 228 -2.78 -21.56 -9.50
C HIS A 228 -2.10 -22.93 -9.46
N ASN A 229 -1.30 -23.24 -8.42
CA ASN A 229 -0.50 -24.45 -8.29
C ASN A 229 0.51 -24.62 -9.45
N GLU A 230 1.15 -23.54 -9.86
CA GLU A 230 2.18 -23.50 -10.89
C GLU A 230 3.56 -23.29 -10.27
N ASN A 231 4.61 -23.84 -10.91
CA ASN A 231 5.98 -23.61 -10.50
C ASN A 231 6.37 -22.14 -10.66
N ILE A 232 7.23 -21.63 -9.78
CA ILE A 232 7.81 -20.31 -9.95
C ILE A 232 8.99 -20.40 -10.90
N VAL A 233 9.00 -19.57 -11.96
CA VAL A 233 10.07 -19.56 -12.96
C VAL A 233 10.84 -18.26 -12.90
N LEU A 234 12.13 -18.33 -12.56
CA LEU A 234 13.05 -17.19 -12.59
C LEU A 234 13.76 -17.09 -13.94
N LYS A 235 13.70 -15.89 -14.55
CA LYS A 235 14.41 -15.55 -15.78
C LYS A 235 15.81 -14.97 -15.54
N SER A 236 16.24 -14.87 -14.27
CA SER A 236 17.56 -14.40 -13.83
C SER A 236 18.00 -15.18 -12.58
N LYS A 237 19.20 -14.91 -12.07
CA LYS A 237 19.68 -15.54 -10.81
C LYS A 237 18.87 -15.14 -9.57
N GLY A 238 18.07 -14.06 -9.66
CA GLY A 238 17.24 -13.58 -8.57
C GLY A 238 18.01 -12.95 -7.41
N GLU A 239 19.18 -12.39 -7.65
CA GLU A 239 20.08 -11.84 -6.62
C GLU A 239 19.66 -10.47 -6.09
N ALA A 240 18.76 -9.77 -6.81
CA ALA A 240 18.29 -8.45 -6.39
C ALA A 240 17.58 -8.52 -5.05
N VAL A 241 18.03 -7.71 -4.09
CA VAL A 241 17.51 -7.67 -2.72
C VAL A 241 16.42 -6.62 -2.56
N ARG A 242 15.39 -6.94 -1.78
CA ARG A 242 14.25 -6.07 -1.43
C ARG A 242 13.90 -6.24 0.04
N THR A 243 13.17 -5.27 0.59
CA THR A 243 12.46 -5.42 1.85
C THR A 243 10.95 -5.49 1.56
N TYR A 244 10.26 -6.40 2.19
CA TYR A 244 8.82 -6.60 2.02
C TYR A 244 8.08 -6.29 3.30
N THR A 245 7.04 -5.46 3.23
CA THR A 245 6.24 -5.06 4.39
C THR A 245 4.81 -5.55 4.24
N TYR A 246 4.35 -6.35 5.19
CA TYR A 246 2.95 -6.80 5.17
C TYR A 246 2.00 -5.63 5.39
N ILE A 247 0.91 -5.61 4.64
CA ILE A 247 -0.02 -4.46 4.61
C ILE A 247 -0.60 -4.10 5.98
N ALA A 248 -0.90 -5.07 6.84
CA ALA A 248 -1.43 -4.76 8.16
C ALA A 248 -0.41 -4.03 9.03
N ASP A 249 0.88 -4.40 8.97
CA ASP A 249 1.96 -3.67 9.65
C ASP A 249 2.11 -2.25 9.10
N ALA A 250 2.06 -2.11 7.77
CA ALA A 250 2.15 -0.80 7.13
C ALA A 250 0.99 0.12 7.56
N VAL A 251 -0.25 -0.37 7.55
CA VAL A 251 -1.43 0.41 7.95
C VAL A 251 -1.43 0.72 9.44
N ASN A 252 -0.92 -0.20 10.28
CA ASN A 252 -0.67 0.08 11.69
C ASN A 252 0.27 1.30 11.85
N ALA A 253 1.41 1.32 11.13
CA ALA A 253 2.33 2.46 11.12
C ALA A 253 1.63 3.75 10.65
N MET A 254 0.83 3.68 9.59
CA MET A 254 0.11 4.81 9.02
C MET A 254 -0.86 5.45 10.03
N PHE A 255 -1.62 4.65 10.78
CA PHE A 255 -2.47 5.16 11.86
C PHE A 255 -1.65 5.85 12.95
N LYS A 256 -0.51 5.27 13.36
CA LYS A 256 0.38 5.91 14.35
C LYS A 256 0.92 7.25 13.82
N VAL A 257 1.34 7.31 12.55
CA VAL A 257 1.82 8.55 11.94
C VAL A 257 0.71 9.59 11.85
N LEU A 258 -0.47 9.23 11.34
CA LEU A 258 -1.60 10.15 11.19
C LEU A 258 -1.99 10.79 12.52
N LEU A 259 -2.05 10.01 13.60
CA LEU A 259 -2.64 10.44 14.87
C LEU A 259 -1.62 11.03 15.86
N HIS A 260 -0.33 10.63 15.81
CA HIS A 260 0.61 10.92 16.89
C HIS A 260 1.95 11.50 16.45
N SER A 261 2.25 11.49 15.15
CA SER A 261 3.55 12.01 14.72
C SER A 261 3.63 13.53 14.82
N LYS A 262 4.83 14.04 15.09
CA LYS A 262 5.14 15.48 15.11
C LYS A 262 5.71 15.96 13.78
N ASP A 263 6.51 15.12 13.15
CA ASP A 263 7.14 15.41 11.87
C ASP A 263 6.22 15.09 10.68
N ILE A 264 6.61 15.60 9.51
CA ILE A 264 5.83 15.44 8.28
C ILE A 264 6.06 14.05 7.68
N VAL A 265 7.30 13.54 7.65
CA VAL A 265 7.67 12.38 6.84
C VAL A 265 8.19 11.22 7.68
N TYR A 266 7.72 10.01 7.36
CA TYR A 266 8.17 8.75 7.97
C TYR A 266 8.33 7.66 6.93
N ASN A 267 9.44 6.93 7.02
CA ASN A 267 9.66 5.69 6.27
C ASN A 267 8.87 4.54 6.90
N ILE A 268 8.25 3.72 6.06
CA ILE A 268 7.58 2.48 6.48
C ILE A 268 8.14 1.33 5.65
N ALA A 269 8.91 0.48 6.29
CA ALA A 269 9.49 -0.74 5.74
C ALA A 269 9.71 -1.76 6.86
N ASP A 270 9.75 -3.04 6.53
CA ASP A 270 10.24 -4.06 7.46
C ASP A 270 11.66 -4.46 7.10
N GLU A 271 12.62 -3.93 7.84
CA GLU A 271 14.05 -4.20 7.64
C GLU A 271 14.41 -5.67 7.93
N ASN A 272 13.62 -6.37 8.77
CA ASN A 272 13.81 -7.78 9.08
C ASN A 272 13.35 -8.69 7.94
N CYS A 273 12.49 -8.17 7.06
CA CYS A 273 12.00 -8.85 5.87
C CYS A 273 12.83 -8.51 4.62
N LYS A 274 14.15 -8.30 4.79
CA LYS A 274 15.12 -8.17 3.70
C LYS A 274 15.38 -9.54 3.09
N THR A 275 15.18 -9.68 1.78
CA THR A 275 15.34 -10.94 1.06
C THR A 275 15.69 -10.72 -0.40
N SER A 276 16.39 -11.64 -1.03
CA SER A 276 16.57 -11.67 -2.48
C SER A 276 15.29 -12.16 -3.17
N ILE A 277 15.17 -11.89 -4.45
CA ILE A 277 14.06 -12.40 -5.28
C ILE A 277 14.06 -13.93 -5.30
N ARG A 278 15.25 -14.56 -5.29
CA ARG A 278 15.39 -16.01 -5.22
C ARG A 278 14.89 -16.57 -3.88
N GLU A 279 15.36 -16.04 -2.76
CA GLU A 279 14.93 -16.47 -1.41
C GLU A 279 13.43 -16.27 -1.21
N LEU A 280 12.87 -15.18 -1.77
CA LEU A 280 11.43 -14.97 -1.76
C LEU A 280 10.69 -16.08 -2.52
N ALA A 281 11.17 -16.44 -3.71
CA ALA A 281 10.57 -17.52 -4.50
C ALA A 281 10.68 -18.88 -3.78
N GLU A 282 11.84 -19.19 -3.17
CA GLU A 282 12.06 -20.37 -2.35
C GLU A 282 11.06 -20.39 -1.17
N THR A 283 10.96 -19.29 -0.42
CA THR A 283 9.99 -19.17 0.68
C THR A 283 8.55 -19.43 0.21
N MET A 284 8.15 -18.90 -0.94
CA MET A 284 6.77 -19.04 -1.42
C MET A 284 6.42 -20.45 -1.89
N VAL A 285 7.36 -21.21 -2.47
CA VAL A 285 7.12 -22.63 -2.80
C VAL A 285 7.07 -23.50 -1.55
N ASP A 286 7.78 -23.10 -0.49
CA ASP A 286 7.85 -23.84 0.78
C ASP A 286 6.66 -23.58 1.72
N ILE A 287 5.81 -22.57 1.45
CA ILE A 287 4.61 -22.29 2.28
C ILE A 287 3.64 -23.49 2.29
N TYR A 288 3.53 -24.21 1.18
CA TYR A 288 2.67 -25.39 1.03
C TYR A 288 3.45 -26.55 0.41
N PRO A 289 4.34 -27.22 1.17
CA PRO A 289 5.22 -28.26 0.64
C PRO A 289 4.46 -29.45 0.04
N GLU A 290 3.23 -29.71 0.51
CA GLU A 290 2.34 -30.76 -0.01
C GLU A 290 1.89 -30.53 -1.46
N ARG A 291 2.04 -29.31 -1.98
CA ARG A 291 1.69 -28.99 -3.39
C ARG A 291 2.78 -29.42 -4.36
N GLY A 292 4.00 -29.68 -3.87
CA GLY A 292 5.14 -30.12 -4.68
C GLY A 292 5.61 -29.07 -5.71
N LEU A 293 5.34 -27.79 -5.47
CA LEU A 293 5.78 -26.68 -6.32
C LEU A 293 7.30 -26.57 -6.30
N LYS A 294 7.89 -26.09 -7.38
CA LYS A 294 9.34 -25.96 -7.54
C LYS A 294 9.71 -24.56 -8.01
N LEU A 295 10.89 -24.14 -7.57
CA LEU A 295 11.59 -23.02 -8.19
C LEU A 295 12.38 -23.54 -9.40
N VAL A 296 12.11 -22.96 -10.57
CA VAL A 296 12.73 -23.34 -11.85
C VAL A 296 13.52 -22.15 -12.37
N PHE A 297 14.73 -22.38 -12.86
CA PHE A 297 15.54 -21.36 -13.53
C PHE A 297 15.49 -21.56 -15.04
N ASP A 298 14.98 -20.57 -15.75
CA ASP A 298 14.94 -20.49 -17.21
C ASP A 298 15.66 -19.19 -17.64
N ILE A 299 16.98 -19.19 -17.47
CA ILE A 299 17.83 -18.01 -17.71
C ILE A 299 18.32 -18.05 -19.15
N PRO A 300 17.98 -17.03 -20.00
CA PRO A 300 18.50 -16.92 -21.36
C PRO A 300 20.03 -16.92 -21.39
N GLU A 301 20.62 -17.55 -22.41
CA GLU A 301 22.10 -17.63 -22.57
C GLU A 301 22.77 -16.25 -22.57
N GLU A 302 22.13 -15.26 -23.21
CA GLU A 302 22.62 -13.88 -23.28
C GLU A 302 22.71 -13.21 -21.89
N GLN A 303 21.87 -13.58 -20.94
CA GLN A 303 21.87 -13.04 -19.58
C GLN A 303 22.77 -13.81 -18.61
N LYS A 304 23.28 -14.97 -18.99
CA LYS A 304 24.21 -15.73 -18.14
C LYS A 304 25.55 -15.03 -17.96
N ASN A 305 25.93 -14.16 -18.89
CA ASN A 305 27.26 -13.54 -18.98
C ASN A 305 27.24 -12.00 -18.99
N ASP A 306 26.08 -11.36 -18.82
CA ASP A 306 25.97 -9.90 -19.06
C ASP A 306 26.50 -9.03 -17.91
N GLY A 307 27.08 -9.58 -16.84
CA GLY A 307 27.74 -8.81 -15.79
C GLY A 307 26.89 -7.68 -15.18
N THR A 308 25.60 -7.59 -15.58
CA THR A 308 24.69 -6.58 -15.03
C THR A 308 24.53 -6.89 -13.54
N ALA A 309 25.10 -6.03 -12.72
CA ALA A 309 24.94 -6.07 -11.29
C ALA A 309 23.44 -6.08 -10.98
N SER A 310 22.98 -7.08 -10.22
CA SER A 310 21.61 -7.14 -9.78
C SER A 310 21.29 -5.83 -9.04
N PHE A 311 20.37 -5.05 -9.59
CA PHE A 311 20.04 -3.75 -9.05
C PHE A 311 19.42 -3.91 -7.66
N THR A 312 20.17 -3.62 -6.62
CA THR A 312 19.70 -3.61 -5.22
C THR A 312 19.16 -2.23 -4.90
N LEU A 313 17.89 -2.15 -4.56
CA LEU A 313 17.28 -0.92 -4.06
C LEU A 313 17.75 -0.69 -2.62
N GLY A 314 18.14 0.56 -2.30
CA GLY A 314 18.44 0.95 -0.92
C GLY A 314 17.26 0.69 0.02
N ILE A 315 17.56 0.34 1.24
CA ILE A 315 16.59 -0.01 2.29
C ILE A 315 16.11 1.28 2.95
N LEU A 316 14.82 1.39 3.26
CA LEU A 316 14.33 2.49 4.08
C LEU A 316 14.66 2.22 5.54
N SER A 317 15.43 3.10 6.21
CA SER A 317 15.58 3.04 7.66
C SER A 317 14.25 3.40 8.34
N THR A 318 13.89 2.61 9.34
CA THR A 318 12.69 2.81 10.17
C THR A 318 13.02 3.24 11.60
N ASP A 319 14.25 3.66 11.86
CA ASP A 319 14.71 4.10 13.18
C ASP A 319 13.83 5.23 13.74
N LYS A 320 13.47 6.18 12.89
CA LYS A 320 12.65 7.33 13.29
C LYS A 320 11.28 6.91 13.81
N ILE A 321 10.53 6.13 13.02
CA ILE A 321 9.19 5.69 13.43
C ILE A 321 9.23 4.73 14.63
N ARG A 322 10.25 3.89 14.73
CA ARG A 322 10.48 3.01 15.89
C ARG A 322 10.71 3.82 17.15
N LYS A 323 11.62 4.80 17.09
CA LYS A 323 12.00 5.65 18.22
C LYS A 323 10.87 6.56 18.69
N GLU A 324 10.17 7.21 17.76
CA GLU A 324 9.17 8.23 18.08
C GLU A 324 7.78 7.66 18.36
N LEU A 325 7.39 6.61 17.63
CA LEU A 325 6.03 6.07 17.66
C LEU A 325 5.95 4.62 18.16
N GLY A 326 7.08 4.01 18.52
CA GLY A 326 7.16 2.65 19.03
C GLY A 326 6.59 1.61 18.07
N TRP A 327 6.64 1.90 16.74
CA TRP A 327 6.16 0.95 15.75
C TRP A 327 7.16 -0.18 15.52
N VAL A 328 6.66 -1.42 15.50
CA VAL A 328 7.43 -2.63 15.19
C VAL A 328 6.56 -3.54 14.32
N PRO A 329 7.04 -3.96 13.13
CA PRO A 329 6.32 -4.92 12.30
C PRO A 329 6.22 -6.29 12.99
N LYS A 330 5.17 -7.06 12.68
CA LYS A 330 4.82 -8.31 13.36
C LYS A 330 4.89 -9.54 12.47
N TYR A 331 4.70 -9.36 11.17
CA TYR A 331 4.56 -10.48 10.25
C TYR A 331 5.90 -10.81 9.59
N SER A 332 6.34 -12.06 9.70
CA SER A 332 7.44 -12.58 8.88
C SER A 332 7.06 -12.61 7.40
N ILE A 333 8.06 -12.74 6.51
CA ILE A 333 7.83 -12.96 5.06
C ILE A 333 6.93 -14.17 4.86
N HIS A 334 7.24 -15.29 5.51
CA HIS A 334 6.47 -16.53 5.41
C HIS A 334 5.01 -16.32 5.82
N ASP A 335 4.76 -15.75 6.99
CA ASP A 335 3.39 -15.57 7.51
C ASP A 335 2.59 -14.58 6.68
N GLY A 336 3.19 -13.47 6.26
CA GLY A 336 2.53 -12.46 5.44
C GLY A 336 2.15 -13.00 4.05
N PHE A 337 3.07 -13.73 3.38
CA PHE A 337 2.75 -14.35 2.08
C PHE A 337 1.76 -15.49 2.22
N LYS A 338 1.86 -16.30 3.27
CA LYS A 338 0.85 -17.34 3.55
C LYS A 338 -0.55 -16.73 3.69
N ARG A 339 -0.71 -15.67 4.50
CA ARG A 339 -1.99 -14.97 4.66
C ARG A 339 -2.50 -14.40 3.33
N THR A 340 -1.58 -13.90 2.50
CA THR A 340 -1.92 -13.34 1.19
C THR A 340 -2.44 -14.42 0.25
N ILE A 341 -1.77 -15.58 0.19
CA ILE A 341 -2.20 -16.74 -0.62
C ILE A 341 -3.55 -17.25 -0.13
N ASP A 342 -3.72 -17.48 1.18
CA ASP A 342 -4.96 -17.94 1.79
C ASP A 342 -6.14 -17.00 1.45
N TYR A 343 -5.90 -15.68 1.48
CA TYR A 343 -6.89 -14.69 1.08
C TYR A 343 -7.26 -14.82 -0.40
N LEU A 344 -6.27 -14.81 -1.29
CA LEU A 344 -6.50 -14.88 -2.74
C LEU A 344 -7.27 -16.16 -3.12
N GLU A 345 -6.89 -17.31 -2.58
CA GLU A 345 -7.60 -18.55 -2.82
C GLU A 345 -9.04 -18.53 -2.30
N SER A 346 -9.28 -17.86 -1.17
CA SER A 346 -10.63 -17.73 -0.62
C SER A 346 -11.52 -16.86 -1.51
N GLU A 347 -10.96 -15.82 -2.14
CA GLU A 347 -11.70 -14.96 -3.06
C GLU A 347 -11.96 -15.67 -4.39
N LEU A 348 -10.99 -16.40 -4.97
CA LEU A 348 -11.17 -17.18 -6.18
C LEU A 348 -12.26 -18.28 -6.03
N LYS A 349 -12.37 -18.89 -4.84
CA LYS A 349 -13.43 -19.85 -4.55
C LYS A 349 -14.82 -19.21 -4.55
N LYS A 350 -14.94 -17.93 -4.22
CA LYS A 350 -16.22 -17.19 -4.25
C LYS A 350 -16.64 -16.82 -5.69
N GLU A 351 -15.67 -16.55 -6.56
CA GLU A 351 -15.93 -16.17 -7.96
C GLU A 351 -16.31 -17.35 -8.84
N LYS A 352 -15.94 -18.59 -8.49
CA LYS A 352 -16.37 -19.77 -9.22
C LYS A 352 -17.88 -19.96 -9.02
N PRO A 353 -18.73 -19.86 -10.07
CA PRO A 353 -20.17 -20.03 -9.91
C PRO A 353 -20.48 -21.43 -9.36
N LYS A 354 -21.48 -21.53 -8.48
CA LYS A 354 -22.11 -22.79 -8.06
C LYS A 354 -22.82 -23.46 -9.25
N THR A 355 -22.12 -23.84 -10.28
CA THR A 355 -22.62 -24.54 -11.43
C THR A 355 -22.32 -26.03 -11.27
N LEU A 356 -23.42 -26.77 -11.27
CA LEU A 356 -23.64 -28.19 -11.46
C LEU A 356 -24.01 -28.99 -10.19
N LYS A 357 -25.24 -28.75 -9.71
CA LYS A 357 -26.07 -29.89 -9.40
C LYS A 357 -26.61 -30.43 -10.74
N ARG A 358 -25.87 -31.32 -11.37
CA ARG A 358 -26.43 -32.18 -12.42
C ARG A 358 -27.54 -33.01 -11.79
N LYS A 359 -28.77 -32.76 -12.20
CA LYS A 359 -29.85 -33.73 -12.11
C LYS A 359 -29.41 -34.97 -12.86
N VAL A 360 -29.15 -36.04 -12.14
CA VAL A 360 -29.20 -37.39 -12.69
C VAL A 360 -30.67 -37.78 -12.57
N GLN A 361 -31.36 -37.85 -13.69
CA GLN A 361 -32.52 -38.69 -13.91
C GLN A 361 -32.07 -39.97 -14.61
#